data_4dbb8677071eba8a88ed640ee648f267
#
_entry.id   4dbb8677071eba8a88ed640ee648f267
#
_cell.length_a   1.000
_cell.length_b   1.000
_cell.length_c   1.000
_cell.angle_alpha   90.00
_cell.angle_beta   90.00
_cell.angle_gamma   90.00
#
_symmetry.space_group_name_H-M   'P 1'
#
loop_
_entity.id
_entity.type
_entity.pdbx_description
1 polymer ?
#
loop_
_entity_poly.entity_id
_entity_poly.type
_entity_poly.pdbx_seq_one_letter_code
_entity_poly.pdbx_strand_id
1 'polypeptide(L)'
;MKHLLLTAFASIVLMAGNFTLQSNDLKGQLTKVQEFNGFGCNGQNVSPELHWRDAPKGTKSFAITVYDPDAPTGSGWWHWVVVNIPADVNKIASGASGKAMPKGAIEIANDYGTAAFGGACPPKGDKPHRYVFTVYALDVPKLDLKPDTNDPVAGFMINTHTITKASVMAYYGR
;
A
#
# COMPACT_ATOMS: atom_id res chain seq x y z
N MET A 1 -11.00 44.63 -48.08
CA MET A 1 -9.95 43.89 -47.35
C MET A 1 -10.57 43.36 -46.08
N LYS A 2 -10.82 42.04 -45.99
CA LYS A 2 -11.38 41.39 -44.80
C LYS A 2 -10.25 40.85 -43.98
N HIS A 3 -10.01 41.36 -42.77
CA HIS A 3 -9.02 40.84 -41.82
C HIS A 3 -9.61 39.64 -41.11
N LEU A 4 -9.03 38.47 -41.35
CA LEU A 4 -9.33 37.22 -40.66
C LEU A 4 -8.51 37.19 -39.38
N LEU A 5 -9.18 37.37 -38.23
CA LEU A 5 -8.54 37.17 -36.92
C LEU A 5 -8.43 35.66 -36.64
N LEU A 6 -7.22 35.14 -36.66
CA LEU A 6 -6.90 33.77 -36.25
C LEU A 6 -6.76 33.74 -34.73
N THR A 7 -7.76 33.27 -34.00
CA THR A 7 -7.66 33.02 -32.56
C THR A 7 -6.94 31.70 -32.32
N ALA A 8 -5.72 31.77 -31.86
CA ALA A 8 -4.95 30.59 -31.41
C ALA A 8 -5.49 30.11 -30.06
N PHE A 9 -6.13 28.96 -30.03
CA PHE A 9 -6.44 28.24 -28.80
C PHE A 9 -5.17 27.53 -28.31
N ALA A 10 -4.57 28.06 -27.25
CA ALA A 10 -3.49 27.35 -26.55
C ALA A 10 -4.12 26.25 -25.68
N SER A 11 -3.99 25.02 -26.10
CA SER A 11 -4.36 23.85 -25.28
C SER A 11 -3.33 23.71 -24.16
N ILE A 12 -3.73 24.02 -22.93
CA ILE A 12 -2.94 23.73 -21.73
C ILE A 12 -3.02 22.22 -21.51
N VAL A 13 -1.96 21.51 -21.86
CA VAL A 13 -1.77 20.10 -21.47
C VAL A 13 -1.41 20.11 -19.98
N LEU A 14 -2.40 19.85 -19.13
CA LEU A 14 -2.15 19.60 -17.72
C LEU A 14 -1.43 18.25 -17.63
N MET A 15 -0.13 18.28 -17.37
CA MET A 15 0.64 17.08 -17.04
C MET A 15 0.11 16.58 -15.68
N ALA A 16 -0.70 15.51 -15.68
CA ALA A 16 -1.03 14.82 -14.45
C ALA A 16 0.28 14.26 -13.87
N GLY A 17 0.59 14.63 -12.63
CA GLY A 17 1.74 14.08 -11.90
C GLY A 17 1.61 12.55 -11.83
N ASN A 18 2.73 11.84 -11.81
CA ASN A 18 2.71 10.39 -11.61
C ASN A 18 2.28 10.10 -10.17
N PHE A 19 1.30 9.22 -9.99
CA PHE A 19 0.93 8.71 -8.68
C PHE A 19 2.13 8.04 -8.01
N THR A 20 2.51 8.49 -6.82
CA THR A 20 3.73 8.02 -6.15
C THR A 20 3.45 7.59 -4.73
N LEU A 21 4.17 6.56 -4.26
CA LEU A 21 4.24 6.14 -2.86
C LEU A 21 5.66 6.37 -2.34
N GLN A 22 5.77 6.90 -1.14
CA GLN A 22 7.04 7.12 -0.44
C GLN A 22 6.91 6.75 1.04
N SER A 23 8.03 6.62 1.72
CA SER A 23 8.11 6.39 3.16
C SER A 23 9.35 7.03 3.74
N ASN A 24 9.20 7.66 4.89
CA ASN A 24 10.34 8.16 5.66
C ASN A 24 11.04 7.05 6.46
N ASP A 25 10.34 5.93 6.71
CA ASP A 25 10.84 4.79 7.48
C ASP A 25 11.56 3.76 6.60
N LEU A 26 11.16 3.65 5.31
CA LEU A 26 11.68 2.68 4.37
C LEU A 26 12.78 3.31 3.49
N LYS A 27 14.03 2.99 3.79
CA LYS A 27 15.20 3.46 3.01
C LYS A 27 15.80 2.33 2.15
N GLY A 28 14.92 1.56 1.49
CA GLY A 28 15.30 0.38 0.71
C GLY A 28 15.52 -0.89 1.56
N GLN A 29 15.52 -0.78 2.89
CA GLN A 29 15.63 -1.90 3.81
C GLN A 29 14.68 -1.74 4.99
N LEU A 30 14.16 -2.86 5.49
CA LEU A 30 13.50 -2.93 6.78
C LEU A 30 14.55 -3.09 7.89
N THR A 31 14.14 -2.79 9.11
CA THR A 31 14.98 -2.89 10.31
C THR A 31 14.26 -3.70 11.38
N LYS A 32 14.90 -3.84 12.55
CA LYS A 32 14.25 -4.43 13.73
C LYS A 32 12.95 -3.72 14.15
N VAL A 33 12.75 -2.48 13.72
CA VAL A 33 11.50 -1.73 13.97
C VAL A 33 10.33 -2.39 13.22
N GLN A 34 10.52 -2.78 11.95
CA GLN A 34 9.50 -3.41 11.12
C GLN A 34 9.56 -4.94 11.14
N GLU A 35 10.56 -5.55 11.79
CA GLU A 35 10.61 -7.01 11.93
C GLU A 35 9.45 -7.51 12.80
N PHE A 36 8.90 -8.66 12.45
CA PHE A 36 7.82 -9.32 13.18
C PHE A 36 8.25 -9.70 14.62
N ASN A 37 7.27 -9.78 15.51
CA ASN A 37 7.48 -10.24 16.88
C ASN A 37 6.78 -11.60 17.09
N GLY A 38 7.36 -12.63 16.49
CA GLY A 38 6.82 -13.99 16.52
C GLY A 38 7.52 -14.87 15.48
N PHE A 39 7.17 -16.14 15.38
CA PHE A 39 7.79 -17.14 14.47
C PHE A 39 9.33 -17.17 14.55
N GLY A 40 9.89 -16.96 15.74
CA GLY A 40 11.33 -16.91 15.95
C GLY A 40 12.00 -15.59 15.55
N CYS A 41 11.22 -14.57 15.22
CA CYS A 41 11.63 -13.18 15.10
C CYS A 41 11.33 -12.42 16.39
N ASN A 42 12.07 -11.33 16.66
CA ASN A 42 11.98 -10.56 17.90
C ASN A 42 12.05 -9.06 17.65
N GLY A 43 11.51 -8.61 16.51
CA GLY A 43 11.41 -7.21 16.14
C GLY A 43 10.32 -6.46 16.92
N GLN A 44 10.14 -5.19 16.59
CA GLN A 44 9.14 -4.34 17.24
C GLN A 44 7.77 -4.41 16.59
N ASN A 45 7.66 -4.98 15.40
CA ASN A 45 6.43 -5.12 14.59
C ASN A 45 5.69 -3.79 14.38
N VAL A 46 6.43 -2.71 14.12
CA VAL A 46 5.86 -1.39 13.90
C VAL A 46 5.60 -1.19 12.41
N SER A 47 4.35 -0.90 12.04
CA SER A 47 4.00 -0.55 10.65
C SER A 47 4.72 0.73 10.23
N PRO A 48 5.35 0.78 9.03
CA PRO A 48 6.05 1.98 8.59
C PRO A 48 5.09 3.12 8.25
N GLU A 49 5.59 4.33 8.32
CA GLU A 49 4.94 5.49 7.72
C GLU A 49 4.89 5.33 6.21
N LEU A 50 3.74 5.65 5.62
CA LEU A 50 3.52 5.64 4.17
C LEU A 50 2.82 6.93 3.77
N HIS A 51 3.28 7.60 2.70
CA HIS A 51 2.59 8.75 2.12
C HIS A 51 2.61 8.70 0.60
N TRP A 52 1.54 9.25 0.00
CA TRP A 52 1.38 9.23 -1.45
C TRP A 52 0.90 10.57 -1.97
N ARG A 53 1.16 10.81 -3.25
CA ARG A 53 0.82 12.08 -3.94
C ARG A 53 0.32 11.81 -5.35
N ASP A 54 -0.34 12.82 -5.90
CA ASP A 54 -0.77 12.86 -7.30
C ASP A 54 -1.72 11.71 -7.66
N ALA A 55 -2.66 11.41 -6.74
CA ALA A 55 -3.72 10.47 -7.01
C ALA A 55 -4.53 10.88 -8.24
N PRO A 56 -4.88 9.96 -9.16
CA PRO A 56 -5.58 10.29 -10.38
C PRO A 56 -6.98 10.85 -10.09
N LYS A 57 -7.48 11.65 -11.03
CA LYS A 57 -8.88 12.09 -10.99
C LYS A 57 -9.81 10.88 -10.99
N GLY A 58 -10.85 10.92 -10.18
CA GLY A 58 -11.80 9.82 -10.02
C GLY A 58 -11.48 8.86 -8.89
N THR A 59 -10.36 9.06 -8.17
CA THR A 59 -10.07 8.32 -6.94
C THR A 59 -11.14 8.61 -5.89
N LYS A 60 -11.75 7.55 -5.35
CA LYS A 60 -12.80 7.64 -4.32
C LYS A 60 -12.37 7.02 -2.98
N SER A 61 -11.37 6.16 -2.99
CA SER A 61 -10.71 5.60 -1.80
C SER A 61 -9.33 5.06 -2.15
N PHE A 62 -8.58 4.65 -1.12
CA PHE A 62 -7.32 3.95 -1.31
C PHE A 62 -7.34 2.60 -0.59
N ALA A 63 -6.47 1.70 -1.07
CA ALA A 63 -6.07 0.50 -0.37
C ALA A 63 -4.53 0.44 -0.26
N ILE A 64 -4.03 -0.28 0.74
CA ILE A 64 -2.60 -0.56 0.91
C ILE A 64 -2.42 -2.07 1.03
N THR A 65 -1.38 -2.59 0.40
CA THR A 65 -0.92 -3.96 0.62
C THR A 65 0.58 -3.98 0.89
N VAL A 66 1.01 -4.94 1.71
CA VAL A 66 2.41 -5.31 1.88
C VAL A 66 2.53 -6.79 1.62
N TYR A 67 3.35 -7.15 0.64
CA TYR A 67 3.47 -8.51 0.13
C TYR A 67 4.93 -8.91 -0.06
N ASP A 68 5.26 -10.12 0.39
CA ASP A 68 6.55 -10.78 0.19
C ASP A 68 6.40 -11.87 -0.88
N PRO A 69 6.87 -11.64 -2.12
CA PRO A 69 6.82 -12.64 -3.18
C PRO A 69 7.88 -13.73 -3.04
N ASP A 70 8.85 -13.57 -2.15
CA ASP A 70 9.98 -14.49 -1.99
C ASP A 70 9.74 -15.52 -0.87
N ALA A 71 8.67 -15.40 -0.09
CA ALA A 71 8.33 -16.33 0.97
C ALA A 71 8.11 -17.74 0.41
N PRO A 72 8.71 -18.80 1.01
CA PRO A 72 8.71 -20.16 0.47
C PRO A 72 7.38 -20.91 0.73
N THR A 73 6.25 -20.27 0.46
CA THR A 73 4.90 -20.81 0.69
C THR A 73 4.21 -21.28 -0.60
N GLY A 74 4.82 -21.02 -1.76
CA GLY A 74 4.21 -21.26 -3.07
C GLY A 74 3.28 -20.14 -3.55
N SER A 75 2.83 -19.25 -2.65
CA SER A 75 1.94 -18.12 -2.96
C SER A 75 2.45 -16.78 -2.42
N GLY A 76 3.71 -16.73 -1.94
CA GLY A 76 4.24 -15.58 -1.22
C GLY A 76 3.60 -15.42 0.16
N TRP A 77 3.67 -14.21 0.75
CA TRP A 77 3.14 -13.92 2.07
C TRP A 77 2.58 -12.50 2.15
N TRP A 78 1.32 -12.38 2.58
CA TRP A 78 0.68 -11.11 2.83
C TRP A 78 0.97 -10.63 4.25
N HIS A 79 1.58 -9.46 4.35
CA HIS A 79 1.99 -8.85 5.61
C HIS A 79 1.01 -7.81 6.14
N TRP A 80 0.29 -7.15 5.23
CA TRP A 80 -0.66 -6.09 5.57
C TRP A 80 -1.63 -5.86 4.41
N VAL A 81 -2.92 -5.79 4.71
CA VAL A 81 -3.95 -5.41 3.76
C VAL A 81 -4.87 -4.41 4.43
N VAL A 82 -4.97 -3.23 3.85
CA VAL A 82 -5.86 -2.14 4.32
C VAL A 82 -6.72 -1.70 3.18
N VAL A 83 -8.02 -1.56 3.43
CA VAL A 83 -8.99 -1.07 2.45
C VAL A 83 -9.80 0.09 3.02
N ASN A 84 -10.58 0.75 2.16
CA ASN A 84 -11.50 1.82 2.54
C ASN A 84 -10.81 3.02 3.21
N ILE A 85 -9.57 3.31 2.84
CA ILE A 85 -8.88 4.53 3.26
C ILE A 85 -9.54 5.69 2.50
N PRO A 86 -10.07 6.74 3.19
CA PRO A 86 -10.76 7.85 2.55
C PRO A 86 -9.90 8.59 1.51
N ALA A 87 -10.54 9.15 0.47
CA ALA A 87 -9.86 9.82 -0.64
C ALA A 87 -9.12 11.11 -0.24
N ASP A 88 -9.47 11.72 0.89
CA ASP A 88 -8.81 12.90 1.46
C ASP A 88 -7.59 12.56 2.33
N VAL A 89 -7.33 11.27 2.56
CA VAL A 89 -6.14 10.77 3.25
C VAL A 89 -5.04 10.53 2.23
N ASN A 90 -3.83 10.99 2.54
CA ASN A 90 -2.64 10.78 1.72
C ASN A 90 -1.43 10.27 2.54
N LYS A 91 -1.67 9.87 3.79
CA LYS A 91 -0.62 9.40 4.70
C LYS A 91 -1.16 8.47 5.76
N ILE A 92 -0.38 7.43 6.07
CA ILE A 92 -0.51 6.59 7.27
C ILE A 92 0.73 6.82 8.14
N ALA A 93 0.53 7.11 9.41
CA ALA A 93 1.64 7.35 10.32
C ALA A 93 2.37 6.05 10.69
N SER A 94 3.64 6.16 11.08
CA SER A 94 4.40 5.05 11.65
C SER A 94 3.67 4.49 12.88
N GLY A 95 3.54 3.15 12.97
CA GLY A 95 2.87 2.47 14.07
C GLY A 95 1.35 2.65 14.14
N ALA A 96 0.71 3.13 13.07
CA ALA A 96 -0.74 3.34 13.05
C ALA A 96 -1.55 2.03 13.01
N SER A 97 -1.01 0.95 12.47
CA SER A 97 -1.71 -0.34 12.38
C SER A 97 -2.20 -0.81 13.75
N GLY A 98 -3.46 -1.23 13.81
CA GLY A 98 -4.13 -1.70 15.03
C GLY A 98 -4.38 -0.61 16.08
N LYS A 99 -4.07 0.67 15.82
CA LYS A 99 -4.13 1.75 16.83
C LYS A 99 -4.79 3.04 16.34
N ALA A 100 -4.34 3.55 15.19
CA ALA A 100 -4.67 4.90 14.74
C ALA A 100 -4.85 4.97 13.22
N MET A 101 -5.51 3.98 12.65
CA MET A 101 -5.88 3.99 11.23
C MET A 101 -6.90 5.09 10.95
N PRO A 102 -6.93 5.65 9.73
CA PRO A 102 -7.94 6.62 9.32
C PRO A 102 -9.35 6.09 9.56
N LYS A 103 -10.26 6.98 9.97
CA LYS A 103 -11.66 6.62 10.21
C LYS A 103 -12.28 6.01 8.93
N GLY A 104 -12.83 4.82 9.04
CA GLY A 104 -13.44 4.09 7.92
C GLY A 104 -12.51 3.07 7.26
N ALA A 105 -11.20 3.18 7.43
CA ALA A 105 -10.27 2.16 6.97
C ALA A 105 -10.46 0.85 7.74
N ILE A 106 -10.30 -0.26 7.03
CA ILE A 106 -10.41 -1.62 7.57
C ILE A 106 -9.08 -2.32 7.31
N GLU A 107 -8.48 -2.86 8.36
CA GLU A 107 -7.38 -3.82 8.23
C GLU A 107 -7.96 -5.22 8.09
N ILE A 108 -7.44 -5.99 7.14
CA ILE A 108 -7.87 -7.36 6.83
C ILE A 108 -6.82 -8.32 7.39
N ALA A 109 -7.25 -9.50 7.80
CA ALA A 109 -6.37 -10.54 8.30
C ALA A 109 -5.32 -10.91 7.25
N ASN A 110 -4.06 -10.83 7.64
CA ASN A 110 -2.90 -11.20 6.85
C ASN A 110 -2.57 -12.69 7.02
N ASP A 111 -1.52 -13.18 6.35
CA ASP A 111 -1.12 -14.59 6.44
C ASP A 111 -0.60 -15.02 7.84
N TYR A 112 -0.35 -14.06 8.75
CA TYR A 112 -0.16 -14.36 10.18
C TYR A 112 -1.48 -14.58 10.94
N GLY A 113 -2.65 -14.41 10.27
CA GLY A 113 -3.96 -14.54 10.86
C GLY A 113 -4.41 -13.33 11.69
N THR A 114 -3.80 -12.16 11.51
CA THR A 114 -4.13 -10.94 12.26
C THR A 114 -4.57 -9.80 11.34
N ALA A 115 -5.63 -9.10 11.70
CA ALA A 115 -6.09 -7.90 10.99
C ALA A 115 -5.26 -6.67 11.42
N ALA A 116 -3.97 -6.71 11.11
CA ALA A 116 -2.98 -5.69 11.45
C ALA A 116 -1.72 -5.89 10.58
N PHE A 117 -0.76 -4.98 10.70
CA PHE A 117 0.57 -5.16 10.12
C PHE A 117 1.30 -6.32 10.80
N GLY A 118 1.79 -7.26 9.99
CA GLY A 118 2.73 -8.29 10.38
C GLY A 118 4.09 -8.02 9.73
N GLY A 119 5.11 -7.79 10.54
CA GLY A 119 6.44 -7.42 10.06
C GLY A 119 7.18 -8.54 9.34
N ALA A 120 8.34 -8.22 8.82
CA ALA A 120 9.21 -9.16 8.12
C ALA A 120 9.74 -10.25 9.05
N CYS A 121 9.68 -11.50 8.60
CA CYS A 121 10.31 -12.62 9.31
C CYS A 121 10.74 -13.73 8.32
N PRO A 122 11.68 -13.45 7.40
CA PRO A 122 12.14 -14.46 6.46
C PRO A 122 12.85 -15.61 7.20
N PRO A 123 12.93 -16.83 6.65
CA PRO A 123 13.71 -17.89 7.23
C PRO A 123 15.16 -17.48 7.46
N LYS A 124 15.75 -17.95 8.56
CA LYS A 124 17.14 -17.63 8.89
C LYS A 124 18.10 -18.24 7.87
N GLY A 125 18.96 -17.40 7.29
CA GLY A 125 19.95 -17.84 6.30
C GLY A 125 19.47 -17.76 4.86
N ASP A 126 18.20 -17.43 4.61
CA ASP A 126 17.74 -17.13 3.25
C ASP A 126 18.36 -15.84 2.74
N LYS A 127 18.41 -15.70 1.40
CA LYS A 127 18.70 -14.40 0.79
C LYS A 127 17.67 -13.37 1.28
N PRO A 128 18.03 -12.07 1.31
CA PRO A 128 17.04 -11.06 1.68
C PRO A 128 15.79 -11.12 0.81
N HIS A 129 14.61 -11.15 1.44
CA HIS A 129 13.31 -11.11 0.78
C HIS A 129 12.94 -9.69 0.40
N ARG A 130 12.09 -9.55 -0.61
CA ARG A 130 11.48 -8.30 -1.05
C ARG A 130 10.15 -8.09 -0.34
N TYR A 131 9.99 -6.93 0.26
CA TYR A 131 8.72 -6.49 0.84
C TYR A 131 8.17 -5.36 -0.01
N VAL A 132 7.11 -5.64 -0.75
CA VAL A 132 6.50 -4.72 -1.71
C VAL A 132 5.33 -4.02 -1.04
N PHE A 133 5.51 -2.73 -0.75
CA PHE A 133 4.47 -1.85 -0.23
C PHE A 133 3.78 -1.20 -1.42
N THR A 134 2.47 -1.34 -1.54
CA THR A 134 1.70 -0.81 -2.66
C THR A 134 0.50 -0.03 -2.15
N VAL A 135 0.30 1.18 -2.67
CA VAL A 135 -0.95 1.93 -2.54
C VAL A 135 -1.72 1.86 -3.84
N TYR A 136 -3.03 1.62 -3.73
CA TYR A 136 -3.97 1.54 -4.85
C TYR A 136 -4.95 2.70 -4.76
N ALA A 137 -5.14 3.43 -5.86
CA ALA A 137 -6.20 4.42 -6.03
C ALA A 137 -7.43 3.72 -6.62
N LEU A 138 -8.56 3.74 -5.91
CA LEU A 138 -9.76 3.00 -6.25
C LEU A 138 -10.88 3.90 -6.79
N ASP A 139 -11.68 3.38 -7.73
CA ASP A 139 -12.83 4.05 -8.33
C ASP A 139 -14.12 3.94 -7.52
N VAL A 140 -14.09 3.26 -6.37
CA VAL A 140 -15.20 3.11 -5.44
C VAL A 140 -14.87 3.71 -4.08
N PRO A 141 -15.85 4.27 -3.36
CA PRO A 141 -15.61 4.84 -2.03
C PRO A 141 -15.39 3.77 -0.95
N LYS A 142 -15.87 2.55 -1.22
CA LYS A 142 -15.79 1.44 -0.26
C LYS A 142 -15.85 0.10 -0.98
N LEU A 143 -14.99 -0.83 -0.54
CA LEU A 143 -15.09 -2.25 -0.82
C LEU A 143 -15.89 -2.92 0.31
N ASP A 144 -16.82 -3.80 -0.04
CA ASP A 144 -17.59 -4.57 0.96
C ASP A 144 -16.78 -5.78 1.42
N LEU A 145 -15.76 -5.50 2.23
CA LEU A 145 -14.84 -6.47 2.82
C LEU A 145 -14.89 -6.38 4.34
N LYS A 146 -14.62 -7.52 5.00
CA LYS A 146 -14.59 -7.64 6.45
C LYS A 146 -13.16 -7.94 6.92
N PRO A 147 -12.84 -7.70 8.21
CA PRO A 147 -11.51 -8.00 8.75
C PRO A 147 -11.07 -9.47 8.59
N ASP A 148 -12.00 -10.41 8.51
CA ASP A 148 -11.77 -11.84 8.32
C ASP A 148 -11.81 -12.31 6.85
N THR A 149 -11.92 -11.39 5.89
CA THR A 149 -11.81 -11.72 4.46
C THR A 149 -10.41 -12.26 4.16
N ASN A 150 -10.31 -13.33 3.38
CA ASN A 150 -8.99 -13.85 2.97
C ASN A 150 -8.30 -12.94 1.94
N ASP A 151 -6.96 -12.97 1.94
CA ASP A 151 -6.13 -12.11 1.10
C ASP A 151 -6.38 -12.24 -0.41
N PRO A 152 -6.59 -13.45 -0.99
CA PRO A 152 -6.92 -13.59 -2.41
C PRO A 152 -8.21 -12.88 -2.81
N VAL A 153 -9.26 -12.93 -1.98
CA VAL A 153 -10.52 -12.22 -2.23
C VAL A 153 -10.32 -10.71 -2.09
N ALA A 154 -9.59 -10.27 -1.05
CA ALA A 154 -9.26 -8.86 -0.87
C ALA A 154 -8.46 -8.33 -2.06
N GLY A 155 -7.44 -9.06 -2.50
CA GLY A 155 -6.62 -8.73 -3.67
C GLY A 155 -7.42 -8.65 -4.96
N PHE A 156 -8.35 -9.59 -5.19
CA PHE A 156 -9.25 -9.56 -6.33
C PHE A 156 -10.12 -8.28 -6.34
N MET A 157 -10.77 -7.97 -5.22
CA MET A 157 -11.63 -6.80 -5.09
C MET A 157 -10.85 -5.49 -5.26
N ILE A 158 -9.66 -5.39 -4.66
CA ILE A 158 -8.78 -4.23 -4.84
C ILE A 158 -8.43 -4.07 -6.33
N ASN A 159 -7.96 -5.13 -6.99
CA ASN A 159 -7.53 -5.06 -8.38
C ASN A 159 -8.68 -4.72 -9.35
N THR A 160 -9.88 -5.24 -9.10
CA THR A 160 -11.07 -4.96 -9.92
C THR A 160 -11.44 -3.47 -9.94
N HIS A 161 -11.18 -2.76 -8.83
CA HIS A 161 -11.52 -1.35 -8.67
C HIS A 161 -10.32 -0.40 -8.76
N THR A 162 -9.15 -0.91 -9.15
CA THR A 162 -7.92 -0.10 -9.23
C THR A 162 -7.89 0.77 -10.48
N ILE A 163 -7.83 2.09 -10.30
CA ILE A 163 -7.52 3.06 -11.37
C ILE A 163 -6.02 3.00 -11.69
N THR A 164 -5.18 3.07 -10.66
CA THR A 164 -3.73 2.98 -10.74
C THR A 164 -3.15 2.62 -9.38
N LYS A 165 -1.86 2.25 -9.37
CA LYS A 165 -1.14 1.93 -8.13
C LYS A 165 0.29 2.45 -8.17
N ALA A 166 0.87 2.67 -6.99
CA ALA A 166 2.27 3.02 -6.81
C ALA A 166 2.90 2.13 -5.74
N SER A 167 4.18 1.80 -5.89
CA SER A 167 4.85 0.89 -4.96
C SER A 167 6.24 1.40 -4.58
N VAL A 168 6.63 1.07 -3.36
CA VAL A 168 8.02 1.08 -2.92
C VAL A 168 8.40 -0.31 -2.42
N MET A 169 9.67 -0.65 -2.50
CA MET A 169 10.18 -1.94 -2.10
C MET A 169 11.30 -1.76 -1.07
N ALA A 170 11.28 -2.62 -0.05
CA ALA A 170 12.36 -2.72 0.92
C ALA A 170 12.78 -4.19 1.06
N TYR A 171 14.04 -4.43 1.41
CA TYR A 171 14.59 -5.75 1.62
C TYR A 171 14.76 -6.05 3.12
N TYR A 172 14.65 -7.33 3.48
CA TYR A 172 15.00 -7.80 4.81
C TYR A 172 15.51 -9.24 4.75
N GLY A 173 16.57 -9.52 5.51
CA GLY A 173 17.13 -10.83 5.74
C GLY A 173 17.65 -10.98 7.16
N ARG A 174 17.87 -12.20 7.64
CA ARG A 174 18.34 -12.47 9.00
C ARG A 174 19.21 -13.74 9.14
#